data_0cef0adbbdddda9624ffadab9335517c
#
_entry.id   0cef0adbbdddda9624ffadab9335517c
#
_cell.length_a   1.000
_cell.length_b   1.000
_cell.length_c   1.000
_cell.angle_alpha   90.00
_cell.angle_beta   90.00
_cell.angle_gamma   90.00
#
_symmetry.space_group_name_H-M   'P 1'
#
loop_
_entity.id
_entity.type
_entity.pdbx_description
1 polymer ?
#
loop_
_entity_poly.entity_id
_entity_poly.type
_entity_poly.pdbx_seq_one_letter_code
_entity_poly.pdbx_strand_id
1 'polypeptide(L)'
;MPLDSKGNAILYVPFKSRVKNKKYSVYVKSDNKKGYKKISYGDVRYQQFRDSTKLKLYKNLDHGDPKRKKNYFQRHGRTTDKNTALYWANKTLWT
;
A
#
# COMPACT_ATOMS: atom_id res chain seq x y z
N MET A 1 -10.86 -10.19 -4.30
CA MET A 1 -11.25 -8.94 -4.95
C MET A 1 -11.75 -7.95 -3.91
N PRO A 2 -11.38 -6.66 -3.98
CA PRO A 2 -11.78 -5.68 -2.98
C PRO A 2 -13.17 -5.08 -3.24
N LEU A 3 -14.03 -5.85 -3.84
CA LEU A 3 -15.43 -5.49 -4.01
C LEU A 3 -16.28 -6.46 -3.19
N ASP A 4 -17.34 -5.92 -2.56
CA ASP A 4 -18.27 -6.77 -1.85
C ASP A 4 -19.23 -7.47 -2.81
N SER A 5 -20.16 -8.27 -2.29
CA SER A 5 -21.10 -9.05 -3.11
C SER A 5 -22.04 -8.17 -3.94
N LYS A 6 -22.16 -6.88 -3.61
CA LYS A 6 -22.99 -5.91 -4.35
C LYS A 6 -22.17 -5.08 -5.33
N GLY A 7 -20.88 -5.37 -5.50
CA GLY A 7 -20.01 -4.61 -6.38
C GLY A 7 -19.48 -3.30 -5.80
N ASN A 8 -19.73 -3.01 -4.53
CA ASN A 8 -19.21 -1.83 -3.87
C ASN A 8 -17.76 -2.05 -3.45
N ALA A 9 -16.94 -1.00 -3.53
CA ALA A 9 -15.54 -1.08 -3.11
C ALA A 9 -15.43 -1.32 -1.61
N ILE A 10 -14.56 -2.27 -1.22
CA ILE A 10 -14.17 -2.47 0.17
C ILE A 10 -13.03 -1.51 0.43
N LEU A 11 -13.27 -0.49 1.27
CA LEU A 11 -12.29 0.58 1.50
C LEU A 11 -11.21 0.14 2.48
N TYR A 12 -10.00 0.68 2.27
CA TYR A 12 -8.88 0.58 3.21
C TYR A 12 -8.38 -0.85 3.44
N VAL A 13 -8.58 -1.74 2.46
CA VAL A 13 -8.06 -3.12 2.49
C VAL A 13 -7.15 -3.32 1.29
N PRO A 14 -5.81 -3.43 1.50
CA PRO A 14 -4.88 -3.66 0.39
C PRO A 14 -5.14 -4.97 -0.34
N PHE A 15 -4.94 -4.94 -1.66
CA PHE A 15 -5.05 -6.11 -2.51
C PHE A 15 -3.95 -6.05 -3.58
N LYS A 16 -3.70 -7.20 -4.23
CA LYS A 16 -2.66 -7.27 -5.27
C LYS A 16 -2.95 -6.28 -6.39
N SER A 17 -1.97 -5.42 -6.72
CA SER A 17 -2.13 -4.43 -7.76
C SER A 17 -2.08 -5.07 -9.16
N ARG A 18 -2.90 -4.56 -10.06
CA ARG A 18 -2.82 -4.86 -11.49
C ARG A 18 -2.05 -3.79 -12.26
N VAL A 19 -1.65 -2.73 -11.57
CA VAL A 19 -0.82 -1.66 -12.17
C VAL A 19 0.60 -2.17 -12.30
N LYS A 20 1.19 -2.00 -13.49
CA LYS A 20 2.55 -2.46 -13.76
C LYS A 20 3.54 -1.92 -12.73
N ASN A 21 4.38 -2.79 -12.20
CA ASN A 21 5.44 -2.49 -11.23
C ASN A 21 4.95 -2.06 -9.84
N LYS A 22 3.66 -2.13 -9.55
CA LYS A 22 3.12 -1.82 -8.22
C LYS A 22 2.79 -3.10 -7.46
N LYS A 23 3.13 -3.11 -6.16
CA LYS A 23 2.87 -4.27 -5.30
C LYS A 23 1.40 -4.41 -4.94
N TYR A 24 0.82 -3.34 -4.40
CA TYR A 24 -0.54 -3.36 -3.87
C TYR A 24 -1.33 -2.16 -4.34
N SER A 25 -2.63 -2.32 -4.30
CA SER A 25 -3.60 -1.25 -4.48
C SER A 25 -4.57 -1.25 -3.30
N VAL A 26 -5.20 -0.11 -3.08
CA VAL A 26 -6.19 0.05 -2.03
C VAL A 26 -7.23 1.06 -2.49
N TYR A 27 -8.50 0.78 -2.20
CA TYR A 27 -9.57 1.76 -2.43
C TYR A 27 -9.72 2.65 -1.22
N VAL A 28 -9.83 3.94 -1.46
CA VAL A 28 -10.06 4.94 -0.41
C VAL A 28 -11.25 5.80 -0.78
N LYS A 29 -11.89 6.40 0.23
CA LYS A 29 -13.03 7.29 0.02
C LYS A 29 -12.62 8.48 -0.84
N SER A 30 -13.50 8.90 -1.74
CA SER A 30 -13.27 10.02 -2.64
C SER A 30 -14.57 10.77 -2.93
N ASP A 31 -14.45 12.03 -3.29
CA ASP A 31 -15.58 12.89 -3.68
C ASP A 31 -15.99 12.71 -5.15
N ASN A 32 -15.38 11.76 -5.87
CA ASN A 32 -15.75 11.51 -7.25
C ASN A 32 -17.12 10.82 -7.33
N LYS A 33 -17.62 10.63 -8.57
CA LYS A 33 -18.95 10.04 -8.80
C LYS A 33 -19.11 8.63 -8.21
N LYS A 34 -18.00 7.87 -8.15
CA LYS A 34 -18.02 6.51 -7.62
C LYS A 34 -17.98 6.47 -6.09
N GLY A 35 -17.58 7.56 -5.44
CA GLY A 35 -17.42 7.61 -3.99
C GLY A 35 -16.10 7.02 -3.49
N TYR A 36 -15.25 6.50 -4.37
CA TYR A 36 -13.94 5.95 -4.02
C TYR A 36 -12.96 6.11 -5.17
N LYS A 37 -11.68 5.98 -4.86
CA LYS A 37 -10.61 5.93 -5.86
C LYS A 37 -9.60 4.86 -5.49
N LYS A 38 -8.85 4.38 -6.47
CA LYS A 38 -7.80 3.38 -6.29
C LYS A 38 -6.44 4.06 -6.15
N ILE A 39 -5.69 3.68 -5.13
CA ILE A 39 -4.30 4.09 -4.94
C ILE A 39 -3.44 2.85 -5.10
N SER A 40 -2.40 2.93 -5.93
CA SER A 40 -1.43 1.85 -6.09
C SER A 40 -0.09 2.28 -5.51
N TYR A 41 0.59 1.38 -4.79
CA TYR A 41 1.80 1.73 -4.07
C TYR A 41 2.77 0.55 -4.00
N GLY A 42 4.01 0.86 -3.60
CA GLY A 42 5.08 -0.11 -3.55
C GLY A 42 5.59 -0.45 -4.94
N ASP A 43 6.92 -0.62 -5.07
CA ASP A 43 7.53 -0.97 -6.36
C ASP A 43 8.05 -2.41 -6.28
N VAL A 44 7.59 -3.26 -7.19
CA VAL A 44 7.97 -4.69 -7.21
C VAL A 44 9.46 -4.90 -7.42
N ARG A 45 10.19 -3.89 -7.93
CA ARG A 45 11.61 -3.97 -8.18
C ARG A 45 12.48 -3.71 -6.95
N TYR A 46 11.87 -3.24 -5.85
CA TYR A 46 12.60 -2.87 -4.64
C TYR A 46 12.16 -3.67 -3.44
N GLN A 47 13.08 -3.85 -2.50
CA GLN A 47 12.80 -4.46 -1.21
C GLN A 47 12.04 -3.49 -0.30
N GLN A 48 11.46 -4.01 0.76
CA GLN A 48 10.79 -3.24 1.80
C GLN A 48 11.26 -3.74 3.16
N PHE A 49 10.88 -3.00 4.23
CA PHE A 49 11.19 -3.44 5.58
C PHE A 49 10.46 -4.74 5.91
N ARG A 50 9.13 -4.75 5.74
CA ARG A 50 8.31 -5.94 5.99
C ARG A 50 6.95 -5.80 5.30
N ASP A 51 6.52 -6.87 4.63
CA ASP A 51 5.17 -6.92 4.09
C ASP A 51 4.20 -7.28 5.21
N SER A 52 3.53 -6.26 5.76
CA SER A 52 2.59 -6.39 6.86
C SER A 52 1.14 -6.57 6.39
N THR A 53 0.91 -6.72 5.09
CA THR A 53 -0.44 -6.98 4.59
C THR A 53 -0.87 -8.40 4.94
N LYS A 54 -2.18 -8.65 4.94
CA LYS A 54 -2.70 -10.00 5.17
C LYS A 54 -2.31 -10.97 4.06
N LEU A 55 -2.09 -10.46 2.85
CA LEU A 55 -1.76 -11.27 1.67
C LEU A 55 -0.32 -11.74 1.65
N LYS A 56 0.60 -10.95 2.17
CA LYS A 56 2.04 -11.26 2.27
C LYS A 56 2.65 -11.75 0.95
N LEU A 57 2.20 -11.18 -0.18
CA LEU A 57 2.61 -11.62 -1.51
C LEU A 57 4.07 -11.29 -1.82
N TYR A 58 4.64 -10.29 -1.15
CA TYR A 58 6.01 -9.83 -1.40
C TYR A 58 6.92 -10.03 -0.20
N LYS A 59 6.60 -10.98 0.67
CA LYS A 59 7.38 -11.28 1.87
C LYS A 59 8.83 -11.64 1.54
N ASN A 60 9.08 -12.23 0.38
CA ASN A 60 10.43 -12.56 -0.08
C ASN A 60 11.30 -11.33 -0.33
N LEU A 61 10.72 -10.12 -0.38
CA LEU A 61 11.45 -8.87 -0.53
C LEU A 61 11.70 -8.17 0.80
N ASP A 62 11.29 -8.77 1.93
CA ASP A 62 11.50 -8.20 3.27
C ASP A 62 12.98 -8.25 3.63
N HIS A 63 13.55 -7.12 4.02
CA HIS A 63 14.93 -7.09 4.52
C HIS A 63 15.01 -6.98 6.05
N GLY A 64 13.98 -6.43 6.71
CA GLY A 64 13.92 -6.32 8.16
C GLY A 64 15.01 -5.44 8.77
N ASP A 65 15.63 -4.56 8.01
CA ASP A 65 16.78 -3.76 8.44
C ASP A 65 16.32 -2.43 9.03
N PRO A 66 16.46 -2.21 10.37
CA PRO A 66 16.01 -0.98 11.00
C PRO A 66 16.72 0.27 10.48
N LYS A 67 17.98 0.15 10.07
CA LYS A 67 18.73 1.28 9.53
C LYS A 67 18.16 1.72 8.18
N ARG A 68 17.81 0.75 7.31
CA ARG A 68 17.18 1.04 6.03
C ARG A 68 15.78 1.63 6.23
N LYS A 69 15.04 1.14 7.22
CA LYS A 69 13.74 1.70 7.59
C LYS A 69 13.87 3.17 8.00
N LYS A 70 14.85 3.48 8.87
CA LYS A 70 15.11 4.86 9.29
C LYS A 70 15.44 5.75 8.10
N ASN A 71 16.31 5.29 7.19
CA ASN A 71 16.68 6.03 6.00
C ASN A 71 15.49 6.28 5.08
N TYR A 72 14.61 5.29 4.94
CA TYR A 72 13.37 5.44 4.17
C TYR A 72 12.52 6.59 4.70
N PHE A 73 12.27 6.63 6.02
CA PHE A 73 11.44 7.67 6.60
C PHE A 73 12.10 9.04 6.57
N GLN A 74 13.43 9.10 6.61
CA GLN A 74 14.14 10.38 6.44
C GLN A 74 13.97 10.94 5.05
N ARG A 75 13.90 10.08 4.01
CA ARG A 75 13.72 10.52 2.62
C ARG A 75 12.28 10.84 2.28
N HIS A 76 11.34 10.04 2.76
CA HIS A 76 9.94 10.11 2.33
C HIS A 76 9.01 10.76 3.35
N GLY A 77 9.41 10.77 4.62
CA GLY A 77 8.59 11.33 5.68
C GLY A 77 7.42 10.45 6.06
N ARG A 78 6.56 11.01 6.90
CA ARG A 78 5.35 10.34 7.38
C ARG A 78 4.13 11.20 7.08
N THR A 79 2.99 10.57 6.91
CA THR A 79 1.73 11.27 6.68
C THR A 79 0.60 10.51 7.36
N THR A 80 -0.43 11.24 7.79
CA THR A 80 -1.67 10.65 8.30
C THR A 80 -2.77 10.63 7.24
N ASP A 81 -2.48 11.12 6.03
CA ASP A 81 -3.45 11.21 4.95
C ASP A 81 -3.61 9.86 4.25
N LYS A 82 -4.70 9.16 4.57
CA LYS A 82 -5.03 7.84 4.00
C LYS A 82 -5.28 7.85 2.50
N ASN A 83 -5.36 9.03 1.89
CA ASN A 83 -5.60 9.16 0.46
C ASN A 83 -4.31 9.28 -0.35
N THR A 84 -3.17 8.91 0.24
CA THR A 84 -1.87 8.97 -0.44
C THR A 84 -1.21 7.60 -0.47
N ALA A 85 -0.44 7.36 -1.54
CA ALA A 85 0.36 6.13 -1.66
C ALA A 85 1.41 6.05 -0.54
N LEU A 86 1.94 7.20 -0.11
CA LEU A 86 2.94 7.25 0.97
C LEU A 86 2.39 6.66 2.27
N TYR A 87 1.16 7.00 2.64
CA TYR A 87 0.54 6.47 3.85
C TYR A 87 0.51 4.92 3.82
N TRP A 88 0.06 4.36 2.70
CA TRP A 88 -0.12 2.90 2.59
C TRP A 88 1.21 2.17 2.50
N ALA A 89 2.19 2.73 1.80
CA ALA A 89 3.54 2.17 1.77
C ALA A 89 4.16 2.19 3.17
N ASN A 90 4.06 3.29 3.89
CA ASN A 90 4.59 3.40 5.25
C ASN A 90 3.95 2.38 6.18
N LYS A 91 2.61 2.28 6.13
CA LYS A 91 1.85 1.43 7.05
C LYS A 91 2.07 -0.07 6.79
N THR A 92 2.13 -0.47 5.53
CA THR A 92 2.11 -1.90 5.19
C THR A 92 3.46 -2.47 4.80
N LEU A 93 4.40 -1.65 4.33
CA LEU A 93 5.69 -2.13 3.85
C LEU A 93 6.89 -1.68 4.69
N TRP A 94 6.74 -0.63 5.47
CA TRP A 94 7.85 -0.01 6.21
C TRP A 94 7.59 0.13 7.71
N THR A 95 6.66 -0.64 8.23
CA THR A 95 6.35 -0.60 9.69
C THR A 95 6.75 -1.87 10.42
#